data_3c709644629f8a48a390d6ff4d6f0cc3
#
_entry.id   3c709644629f8a48a390d6ff4d6f0cc3
#
_cell.length_a   1.000
_cell.length_b   1.000
_cell.length_c   1.000
_cell.angle_alpha   90.00
_cell.angle_beta   90.00
_cell.angle_gamma   90.00
#
_symmetry.space_group_name_H-M   'P 1'
#
loop_
_entity.id
_entity.type
_entity.pdbx_description
1 polymer ?
#
loop_
_entity_poly.entity_id
_entity_poly.type
_entity_poly.pdbx_seq_one_letter_code
_entity_poly.pdbx_strand_id
1 'polypeptide(L)'
;RVFDAPVLSALAERLEAENTAVLPPIPLAPRDGRIALSLAQQRLWFLTQLEGVSEAYHMSGAVRLDGPLNREVLQRALNRIVMRHEALRTCFAREEGEPIQVIRPHADLTVSYHDLREAEHSEQRAKDLSQAHASAPFDLSRDLPVRVLLLQLADEAHVVQVVMHHIASDGWSVGVFLQELSALYGSFIAEQGDPLAPLPLQYADYAAWQRRWLASGQLEKQGAFWQTNLSGAPTLLELPTDRPRPPKQSHAGASVEVKLGAALSERVKRLSQRHGVTPYMTLLSSWAAVLSRLSGQEEVVIGSPVAGRNRTEVEALIGFFVNTLALRLDLSSEPTVGELLKRTKAQSP
;
A
#
# COMPACT_ATOMS: atom_id res chain seq x y z
N ARG A 1 -6.19 -23.10 0.29
CA ARG A 1 -5.66 -24.16 1.18
C ARG A 1 -6.63 -24.46 2.33
N VAL A 2 -7.06 -23.46 3.12
CA VAL A 2 -8.07 -23.63 4.19
C VAL A 2 -9.38 -24.19 3.64
N PHE A 3 -9.79 -23.77 2.45
CA PHE A 3 -11.02 -24.20 1.78
C PHE A 3 -10.91 -25.62 1.16
N ASP A 4 -9.69 -26.11 0.92
CA ASP A 4 -9.44 -27.46 0.37
C ASP A 4 -9.35 -28.52 1.49
N ALA A 5 -9.24 -28.11 2.75
CA ALA A 5 -9.19 -28.96 3.93
C ALA A 5 -10.08 -28.36 5.04
N PRO A 6 -11.42 -28.46 4.91
CA PRO A 6 -12.36 -27.82 5.84
C PRO A 6 -12.43 -28.53 7.22
N VAL A 7 -11.83 -29.69 7.37
CA VAL A 7 -11.72 -30.40 8.64
C VAL A 7 -10.38 -30.08 9.30
N LEU A 8 -10.42 -29.73 10.58
CA LEU A 8 -9.24 -29.24 11.31
C LEU A 8 -8.07 -30.23 11.31
N SER A 9 -8.36 -31.53 11.45
CA SER A 9 -7.33 -32.57 11.39
C SER A 9 -6.68 -32.68 10.01
N ALA A 10 -7.45 -32.64 8.95
CA ALA A 10 -6.93 -32.67 7.58
C ALA A 10 -6.14 -31.40 7.23
N LEU A 11 -6.50 -30.26 7.81
CA LEU A 11 -5.72 -29.03 7.69
C LEU A 11 -4.39 -29.15 8.45
N ALA A 12 -4.40 -29.69 9.66
CA ALA A 12 -3.20 -29.92 10.46
C ALA A 12 -2.22 -30.87 9.74
N GLU A 13 -2.69 -32.02 9.25
CA GLU A 13 -1.88 -32.97 8.47
C GLU A 13 -1.26 -32.32 7.22
N ARG A 14 -2.00 -31.46 6.52
CA ARG A 14 -1.48 -30.70 5.38
C ARG A 14 -0.43 -29.69 5.78
N LEU A 15 -0.64 -28.97 6.88
CA LEU A 15 0.33 -28.00 7.39
C LEU A 15 1.64 -28.67 7.83
N GLU A 16 1.54 -29.86 8.43
CA GLU A 16 2.71 -30.68 8.81
C GLU A 16 3.44 -31.25 7.58
N ALA A 17 2.70 -31.67 6.55
CA ALA A 17 3.27 -32.22 5.32
C ALA A 17 3.88 -31.13 4.40
N GLU A 18 3.39 -29.91 4.47
CA GLU A 18 4.00 -28.77 3.78
C GLU A 18 5.26 -28.34 4.54
N ASN A 19 6.42 -28.79 4.04
CA ASN A 19 7.72 -28.34 4.48
C ASN A 19 7.91 -26.89 4.02
N THR A 20 7.14 -25.96 4.57
CA THR A 20 7.25 -24.53 4.31
C THR A 20 8.61 -24.11 4.85
N ALA A 21 9.50 -23.70 3.95
CA ALA A 21 10.78 -23.13 4.34
C ALA A 21 10.50 -21.99 5.32
N VAL A 22 10.73 -22.24 6.60
CA VAL A 22 10.52 -21.24 7.65
C VAL A 22 11.45 -20.09 7.35
N LEU A 23 10.85 -18.94 7.03
CA LEU A 23 11.64 -17.72 6.81
C LEU A 23 12.45 -17.41 8.07
N PRO A 24 13.73 -17.05 7.95
CA PRO A 24 14.56 -16.72 9.11
C PRO A 24 13.92 -15.56 9.91
N PRO A 25 14.08 -15.53 11.25
CA PRO A 25 13.54 -14.44 12.06
C PRO A 25 14.09 -13.09 11.63
N ILE A 26 13.34 -12.02 11.81
CA ILE A 26 13.80 -10.65 11.57
C ILE A 26 14.54 -10.18 12.83
N PRO A 27 15.88 -10.03 12.82
CA PRO A 27 16.60 -9.50 13.95
C PRO A 27 16.53 -7.98 13.97
N LEU A 28 16.65 -7.38 15.14
CA LEU A 28 16.85 -5.94 15.28
C LEU A 28 18.13 -5.52 14.56
N ALA A 29 18.05 -4.49 13.75
CA ALA A 29 19.19 -3.92 13.05
C ALA A 29 19.81 -2.79 13.90
N PRO A 30 21.14 -2.62 13.89
CA PRO A 30 21.80 -1.49 14.54
C PRO A 30 21.27 -0.14 14.00
N ARG A 31 21.23 0.88 14.88
CA ARG A 31 20.83 2.26 14.53
C ARG A 31 22.01 3.24 14.55
N ASP A 32 23.19 2.76 14.92
CA ASP A 32 24.44 3.53 15.06
C ASP A 32 25.31 3.55 13.81
N GLY A 33 24.79 3.03 12.70
CA GLY A 33 25.49 2.94 11.43
C GLY A 33 24.61 3.29 10.23
N ARG A 34 25.13 3.00 9.06
CA ARG A 34 24.45 3.18 7.79
C ARG A 34 23.24 2.24 7.67
N ILE A 35 22.04 2.79 7.57
CA ILE A 35 20.80 2.04 7.41
C ILE A 35 20.40 2.05 5.93
N ALA A 36 20.52 0.91 5.27
CA ALA A 36 20.13 0.78 3.86
C ALA A 36 18.60 0.82 3.68
N LEU A 37 18.15 1.33 2.55
CA LEU A 37 16.75 1.27 2.14
C LEU A 37 16.34 -0.19 1.85
N SER A 38 15.06 -0.54 2.02
CA SER A 38 14.52 -1.75 1.37
C SER A 38 14.60 -1.61 -0.15
N LEU A 39 14.52 -2.72 -0.90
CA LEU A 39 14.55 -2.64 -2.36
C LEU A 39 13.36 -1.84 -2.92
N ALA A 40 12.19 -1.96 -2.28
CA ALA A 40 11.03 -1.18 -2.65
C ALA A 40 11.24 0.32 -2.42
N GLN A 41 11.79 0.71 -1.27
CA GLN A 41 12.15 2.10 -0.98
C GLN A 41 13.22 2.63 -1.95
N GLN A 42 14.24 1.84 -2.26
CA GLN A 42 15.31 2.24 -3.18
C GLN A 42 14.75 2.56 -4.57
N ARG A 43 13.83 1.72 -5.07
CA ARG A 43 13.11 1.98 -6.32
C ARG A 43 12.34 3.29 -6.28
N LEU A 44 11.54 3.53 -5.23
CA LEU A 44 10.77 4.77 -5.10
C LEU A 44 11.69 5.99 -4.94
N TRP A 45 12.74 5.88 -4.12
CA TRP A 45 13.69 6.95 -3.93
C TRP A 45 14.34 7.36 -5.27
N PHE A 46 14.73 6.40 -6.10
CA PHE A 46 15.24 6.68 -7.44
C PHE A 46 14.20 7.42 -8.31
N LEU A 47 12.95 6.97 -8.30
CA LEU A 47 11.88 7.59 -9.09
C LEU A 47 11.59 9.02 -8.62
N THR A 48 11.70 9.31 -7.32
CA THR A 48 11.49 10.68 -6.79
C THR A 48 12.60 11.65 -7.18
N GLN A 49 13.74 11.18 -7.70
CA GLN A 49 14.77 12.05 -8.27
C GLN A 49 14.42 12.54 -9.68
N LEU A 50 13.38 11.96 -10.30
CA LEU A 50 12.87 12.39 -11.61
C LEU A 50 11.85 13.51 -11.42
N GLU A 51 11.99 14.57 -12.19
CA GLU A 51 11.13 15.75 -12.10
C GLU A 51 9.64 15.43 -12.37
N GLY A 52 8.76 15.85 -11.46
CA GLY A 52 7.31 15.69 -11.57
C GLY A 52 6.78 14.28 -11.27
N VAL A 53 7.62 13.37 -10.75
CA VAL A 53 7.22 11.98 -10.46
C VAL A 53 6.86 11.79 -8.98
N SER A 54 7.45 12.57 -8.07
CA SER A 54 7.26 12.40 -6.62
C SER A 54 5.79 12.48 -6.20
N GLU A 55 5.03 13.42 -6.77
CA GLU A 55 3.62 13.64 -6.43
C GLU A 55 2.73 12.43 -6.72
N ALA A 56 3.08 11.61 -7.72
CA ALA A 56 2.36 10.37 -8.04
C ALA A 56 2.44 9.32 -6.93
N TYR A 57 3.34 9.50 -5.98
CA TYR A 57 3.52 8.64 -4.81
C TYR A 57 3.00 9.25 -3.51
N HIS A 58 2.18 10.30 -3.60
CA HIS A 58 1.47 10.82 -2.44
C HIS A 58 0.18 10.01 -2.20
N MET A 59 0.04 9.51 -1.00
CA MET A 59 -1.15 8.82 -0.53
C MET A 59 -1.95 9.79 0.33
N SER A 60 -3.02 10.34 -0.23
CA SER A 60 -3.89 11.28 0.46
C SER A 60 -5.20 10.61 0.87
N GLY A 61 -5.59 10.76 2.13
CA GLY A 61 -6.89 10.38 2.66
C GLY A 61 -7.46 11.50 3.52
N ALA A 62 -8.76 11.74 3.40
CA ALA A 62 -9.46 12.70 4.23
C ALA A 62 -10.69 12.05 4.87
N VAL A 63 -10.94 12.38 6.13
CA VAL A 63 -12.12 11.95 6.88
C VAL A 63 -12.83 13.17 7.46
N ARG A 64 -14.17 13.16 7.38
CA ARG A 64 -15.01 14.11 8.07
C ARG A 64 -15.23 13.62 9.49
N LEU A 65 -15.07 14.52 10.45
CA LEU A 65 -15.36 14.28 11.85
C LEU A 65 -16.51 15.19 12.26
N ASP A 66 -17.58 14.59 12.74
CA ASP A 66 -18.75 15.32 13.28
C ASP A 66 -18.74 15.17 14.80
N GLY A 67 -18.87 16.29 15.51
CA GLY A 67 -18.80 16.42 16.96
C GLY A 67 -17.62 17.27 17.46
N PRO A 68 -17.50 17.45 18.78
CA PRO A 68 -16.46 18.26 19.39
C PRO A 68 -15.07 17.61 19.19
N LEU A 69 -14.11 18.39 18.74
CA LEU A 69 -12.73 17.95 18.53
C LEU A 69 -11.76 18.69 19.44
N ASN A 70 -11.02 17.92 20.24
CA ASN A 70 -9.90 18.48 21.01
C ASN A 70 -8.61 18.43 20.17
N ARG A 71 -8.17 19.59 19.70
CA ARG A 71 -7.00 19.72 18.82
C ARG A 71 -5.68 19.35 19.51
N GLU A 72 -5.55 19.64 20.79
CA GLU A 72 -4.33 19.31 21.55
C GLU A 72 -4.20 17.80 21.72
N VAL A 73 -5.30 17.12 22.02
CA VAL A 73 -5.35 15.66 22.10
C VAL A 73 -5.08 15.02 20.74
N LEU A 74 -5.63 15.58 19.65
CA LEU A 74 -5.33 15.11 18.29
C LEU A 74 -3.84 15.25 17.97
N GLN A 75 -3.25 16.41 18.24
CA GLN A 75 -1.82 16.66 18.05
C GLN A 75 -0.95 15.69 18.84
N ARG A 76 -1.31 15.46 20.13
CA ARG A 76 -0.60 14.50 20.99
C ARG A 76 -0.68 13.08 20.45
N ALA A 77 -1.85 12.64 19.97
CA ALA A 77 -2.04 11.31 19.40
C ALA A 77 -1.20 11.14 18.11
N LEU A 78 -1.19 12.14 17.23
CA LEU A 78 -0.40 12.14 16.00
C LEU A 78 1.10 12.11 16.28
N ASN A 79 1.59 12.92 17.20
CA ASN A 79 2.99 12.90 17.63
C ASN A 79 3.38 11.52 18.20
N ARG A 80 2.48 10.90 18.96
CA ARG A 80 2.73 9.57 19.52
C ARG A 80 2.88 8.51 18.41
N ILE A 81 2.06 8.56 17.34
CA ILE A 81 2.19 7.65 16.18
C ILE A 81 3.52 7.87 15.47
N VAL A 82 3.92 9.11 15.21
CA VAL A 82 5.20 9.45 14.57
C VAL A 82 6.38 8.95 15.40
N MET A 83 6.32 9.10 16.71
CA MET A 83 7.36 8.59 17.59
C MET A 83 7.40 7.07 17.66
N ARG A 84 6.25 6.41 17.56
CA ARG A 84 6.11 4.96 17.58
C ARG A 84 6.69 4.28 16.34
N HIS A 85 6.45 4.84 15.15
CA HIS A 85 6.87 4.29 13.87
C HIS A 85 8.06 5.04 13.30
N GLU A 86 9.24 4.41 13.32
CA GLU A 86 10.46 5.00 12.77
C GLU A 86 10.29 5.43 11.30
N ALA A 87 9.54 4.68 10.49
CA ALA A 87 9.29 5.01 9.09
C ALA A 87 8.70 6.41 8.90
N LEU A 88 7.83 6.89 9.82
CA LEU A 88 7.20 8.21 9.73
C LEU A 88 8.12 9.37 10.14
N ARG A 89 9.28 9.07 10.74
CA ARG A 89 10.31 10.06 11.13
C ARG A 89 11.67 9.77 10.48
N THR A 90 11.62 9.06 9.35
CA THR A 90 12.79 8.72 8.54
C THR A 90 12.91 9.69 7.37
N CYS A 91 14.06 10.32 7.22
CA CYS A 91 14.47 11.05 6.02
C CYS A 91 15.41 10.18 5.18
N PHE A 92 15.62 10.56 3.93
CA PHE A 92 16.43 9.80 2.98
C PHE A 92 17.56 10.67 2.46
N ALA A 93 18.79 10.34 2.83
CA ALA A 93 20.00 11.06 2.45
C ALA A 93 20.84 10.24 1.46
N ARG A 94 21.88 10.86 0.92
CA ARG A 94 22.93 10.18 0.17
C ARG A 94 24.21 10.14 0.99
N GLU A 95 24.81 8.97 1.08
CA GLU A 95 26.13 8.77 1.65
C GLU A 95 26.96 7.92 0.70
N GLU A 96 28.13 8.42 0.29
CA GLU A 96 29.00 7.75 -0.69
C GLU A 96 28.28 7.35 -2.00
N GLY A 97 27.33 8.16 -2.44
CA GLY A 97 26.53 7.93 -3.66
C GLY A 97 25.31 7.03 -3.48
N GLU A 98 25.19 6.32 -2.37
CA GLU A 98 24.08 5.41 -2.09
C GLU A 98 23.01 6.03 -1.19
N PRO A 99 21.73 5.71 -1.39
CA PRO A 99 20.68 6.20 -0.51
C PRO A 99 20.69 5.47 0.83
N ILE A 100 20.48 6.23 1.91
CA ILE A 100 20.40 5.73 3.27
C ILE A 100 19.16 6.26 3.97
N GLN A 101 18.68 5.52 4.97
CA GLN A 101 17.66 5.95 5.91
C GLN A 101 18.32 6.71 7.07
N VAL A 102 17.84 7.93 7.34
CA VAL A 102 18.23 8.74 8.48
C VAL A 102 17.03 8.84 9.42
N ILE A 103 17.01 8.02 10.46
CA ILE A 103 15.93 7.98 11.43
C ILE A 103 16.15 9.09 12.46
N ARG A 104 15.23 10.05 12.53
CA ARG A 104 15.30 11.12 13.53
C ARG A 104 15.00 10.57 14.92
N PRO A 105 15.79 10.85 15.95
CA PRO A 105 15.50 10.40 17.32
C PRO A 105 14.19 11.02 17.85
N HIS A 106 13.91 12.27 17.47
CA HIS A 106 12.69 12.98 17.82
C HIS A 106 12.12 13.68 16.58
N ALA A 107 10.80 13.70 16.46
CA ALA A 107 10.11 14.43 15.43
C ALA A 107 8.70 14.79 15.90
N ASP A 108 8.34 16.06 15.75
CA ASP A 108 6.99 16.54 15.98
C ASP A 108 6.30 16.77 14.66
N LEU A 109 5.11 16.21 14.52
CA LEU A 109 4.27 16.40 13.36
C LEU A 109 3.41 17.65 13.56
N THR A 110 3.65 18.69 12.78
CA THR A 110 2.83 19.90 12.83
C THR A 110 1.53 19.68 12.06
N VAL A 111 0.39 19.86 12.72
CA VAL A 111 -0.93 19.88 12.07
C VAL A 111 -1.18 21.28 11.51
N SER A 112 -1.33 21.38 10.19
CA SER A 112 -1.77 22.62 9.55
C SER A 112 -3.26 22.82 9.82
N TYR A 113 -3.63 23.91 10.51
CA TYR A 113 -5.01 24.18 10.88
C TYR A 113 -5.57 25.42 10.14
N HIS A 114 -6.79 25.29 9.62
CA HIS A 114 -7.56 26.40 9.04
C HIS A 114 -8.99 26.41 9.60
N ASP A 115 -9.39 27.57 10.11
CA ASP A 115 -10.77 27.85 10.52
C ASP A 115 -11.54 28.41 9.33
N LEU A 116 -12.55 27.67 8.87
CA LEU A 116 -13.38 28.03 7.71
C LEU A 116 -14.83 28.31 8.10
N ARG A 117 -15.13 28.45 9.41
CA ARG A 117 -16.51 28.63 9.90
C ARG A 117 -17.16 29.89 9.33
N GLU A 118 -16.40 30.96 9.19
CA GLU A 118 -16.87 32.24 8.65
C GLU A 118 -16.49 32.45 7.18
N ALA A 119 -15.88 31.45 6.53
CA ALA A 119 -15.44 31.59 5.17
C ALA A 119 -16.61 31.49 4.18
N GLU A 120 -16.69 32.44 3.26
CA GLU A 120 -17.56 32.27 2.09
C GLU A 120 -17.17 31.03 1.30
N HIS A 121 -18.17 30.22 0.91
CA HIS A 121 -17.95 28.96 0.18
C HIS A 121 -16.99 27.98 0.90
N SER A 122 -17.15 27.81 2.23
CA SER A 122 -16.29 27.01 3.09
C SER A 122 -15.98 25.61 2.53
N GLU A 123 -16.98 24.92 1.97
CA GLU A 123 -16.81 23.60 1.35
C GLU A 123 -15.89 23.61 0.12
N GLN A 124 -16.01 24.64 -0.74
CA GLN A 124 -15.12 24.76 -1.90
C GLN A 124 -13.71 25.11 -1.45
N ARG A 125 -13.58 26.03 -0.49
CA ARG A 125 -12.27 26.41 0.07
C ARG A 125 -11.58 25.24 0.77
N ALA A 126 -12.36 24.37 1.44
CA ALA A 126 -11.83 23.13 2.03
C ALA A 126 -11.28 22.18 0.96
N LYS A 127 -11.98 22.02 -0.16
CA LYS A 127 -11.49 21.22 -1.30
C LYS A 127 -10.21 21.79 -1.89
N ASP A 128 -10.14 23.09 -2.10
CA ASP A 128 -8.96 23.76 -2.67
C ASP A 128 -7.73 23.61 -1.75
N LEU A 129 -7.91 23.83 -0.43
CA LEU A 129 -6.87 23.62 0.57
C LEU A 129 -6.43 22.15 0.63
N SER A 130 -7.37 21.22 0.62
CA SER A 130 -7.08 19.79 0.61
C SER A 130 -6.31 19.36 -0.64
N GLN A 131 -6.68 19.89 -1.81
CA GLN A 131 -5.97 19.61 -3.05
C GLN A 131 -4.56 20.19 -3.03
N ALA A 132 -4.39 21.42 -2.61
CA ALA A 132 -3.08 22.05 -2.47
C ALA A 132 -2.18 21.30 -1.48
N HIS A 133 -2.74 20.87 -0.34
CA HIS A 133 -2.02 20.09 0.66
C HIS A 133 -1.64 18.69 0.13
N ALA A 134 -2.51 18.03 -0.65
CA ALA A 134 -2.23 16.73 -1.24
C ALA A 134 -1.12 16.77 -2.28
N SER A 135 -1.08 17.85 -3.11
CA SER A 135 -0.14 17.98 -4.22
C SER A 135 1.18 18.67 -3.85
N ALA A 136 1.27 19.31 -2.67
CA ALA A 136 2.52 19.94 -2.26
C ALA A 136 3.67 18.90 -2.23
N PRO A 137 4.87 19.18 -2.78
CA PRO A 137 5.96 18.22 -2.82
C PRO A 137 6.50 17.88 -1.43
N PHE A 138 7.11 16.69 -1.29
CA PHE A 138 7.93 16.32 -0.15
C PHE A 138 9.40 16.43 -0.51
N ASP A 139 10.19 17.15 0.29
CA ASP A 139 11.64 17.03 0.27
C ASP A 139 12.05 15.88 1.21
N LEU A 140 12.18 14.68 0.65
CA LEU A 140 12.48 13.48 1.43
C LEU A 140 13.81 13.53 2.19
N SER A 141 14.69 14.49 1.87
CA SER A 141 15.96 14.67 2.59
C SER A 141 15.79 15.34 3.95
N ARG A 142 14.69 16.09 4.13
CA ARG A 142 14.46 16.88 5.34
C ARG A 142 13.04 16.84 5.88
N ASP A 143 12.03 16.55 5.05
CA ASP A 143 10.64 16.53 5.50
C ASP A 143 10.30 15.17 6.14
N LEU A 144 9.38 15.16 7.09
CA LEU A 144 8.74 13.93 7.51
C LEU A 144 7.89 13.41 6.34
N PRO A 145 7.88 12.10 6.06
CA PRO A 145 7.10 11.54 4.97
C PRO A 145 5.59 11.45 5.28
N VAL A 146 5.12 12.29 6.18
CA VAL A 146 3.72 12.43 6.60
C VAL A 146 3.43 13.88 6.95
N ARG A 147 2.24 14.37 6.60
CA ARG A 147 1.72 15.68 6.99
C ARG A 147 0.22 15.62 7.20
N VAL A 148 -0.31 16.50 8.03
CA VAL A 148 -1.73 16.52 8.41
C VAL A 148 -2.29 17.93 8.27
N LEU A 149 -3.49 17.99 7.69
CA LEU A 149 -4.30 19.20 7.58
C LEU A 149 -5.59 19.00 8.36
N LEU A 150 -5.94 19.97 9.19
CA LEU A 150 -7.21 20.04 9.90
C LEU A 150 -7.97 21.28 9.45
N LEU A 151 -9.15 21.07 8.91
CA LEU A 151 -10.08 22.12 8.50
C LEU A 151 -11.29 22.09 9.42
N GLN A 152 -11.65 23.23 10.00
CA GLN A 152 -12.87 23.38 10.79
C GLN A 152 -13.95 24.09 9.94
N LEU A 153 -15.04 23.38 9.62
CA LEU A 153 -16.13 23.87 8.78
C LEU A 153 -17.28 24.47 9.59
N ALA A 154 -17.50 23.93 10.78
CA ALA A 154 -18.46 24.41 11.77
C ALA A 154 -17.94 24.08 13.17
N ASP A 155 -18.66 24.49 14.24
CA ASP A 155 -18.22 24.23 15.62
C ASP A 155 -18.01 22.73 15.89
N GLU A 156 -18.82 21.89 15.31
CA GLU A 156 -18.77 20.43 15.44
C GLU A 156 -18.54 19.69 14.10
N ALA A 157 -18.02 20.38 13.09
CA ALA A 157 -17.73 19.76 11.79
C ALA A 157 -16.30 20.05 11.36
N HIS A 158 -15.51 18.99 11.18
CA HIS A 158 -14.11 19.08 10.84
C HIS A 158 -13.76 18.14 9.69
N VAL A 159 -12.68 18.45 8.98
CA VAL A 159 -12.05 17.54 8.02
C VAL A 159 -10.60 17.35 8.44
N VAL A 160 -10.20 16.12 8.65
CA VAL A 160 -8.80 15.74 8.86
C VAL A 160 -8.30 15.06 7.60
N GLN A 161 -7.27 15.64 6.98
CA GLN A 161 -6.58 15.06 5.84
C GLN A 161 -5.18 14.63 6.25
N VAL A 162 -4.82 13.41 5.93
CA VAL A 162 -3.47 12.87 6.10
C VAL A 162 -2.88 12.61 4.72
N VAL A 163 -1.68 13.10 4.48
CA VAL A 163 -0.90 12.81 3.27
C VAL A 163 0.38 12.13 3.69
N MET A 164 0.64 10.95 3.16
CA MET A 164 1.86 10.20 3.38
C MET A 164 2.59 9.96 2.06
N HIS A 165 3.92 10.01 2.08
CA HIS A 165 4.69 9.58 0.93
C HIS A 165 4.78 8.05 0.92
N HIS A 166 4.57 7.43 -0.23
CA HIS A 166 4.52 5.97 -0.37
C HIS A 166 5.83 5.27 0.04
N ILE A 167 6.96 6.00 0.08
CA ILE A 167 8.27 5.47 0.55
C ILE A 167 8.25 5.04 2.02
N ALA A 168 7.33 5.59 2.82
CA ALA A 168 7.19 5.30 4.25
C ALA A 168 5.84 4.65 4.61
N SER A 169 4.96 4.43 3.64
CA SER A 169 3.61 3.94 3.90
C SER A 169 3.05 3.17 2.70
N ASP A 170 2.01 2.37 2.94
CA ASP A 170 1.20 1.68 1.93
C ASP A 170 -0.27 1.64 2.35
N GLY A 171 -1.13 1.03 1.54
CA GLY A 171 -2.56 0.97 1.83
C GLY A 171 -2.90 0.26 3.16
N TRP A 172 -2.13 -0.77 3.54
CA TRP A 172 -2.28 -1.43 4.85
C TRP A 172 -1.89 -0.50 6.00
N SER A 173 -0.79 0.22 5.83
CA SER A 173 -0.28 1.19 6.81
C SER A 173 -1.27 2.30 7.14
N VAL A 174 -2.10 2.72 6.17
CA VAL A 174 -3.19 3.69 6.42
C VAL A 174 -4.20 3.11 7.42
N GLY A 175 -4.54 1.82 7.30
CA GLY A 175 -5.41 1.13 8.25
C GLY A 175 -4.81 1.11 9.66
N VAL A 176 -3.53 0.77 9.78
CA VAL A 176 -2.78 0.80 11.06
C VAL A 176 -2.80 2.20 11.66
N PHE A 177 -2.48 3.22 10.84
CA PHE A 177 -2.47 4.61 11.28
C PHE A 177 -3.83 5.07 11.84
N LEU A 178 -4.92 4.80 11.13
CA LEU A 178 -6.26 5.20 11.56
C LEU A 178 -6.71 4.46 12.82
N GLN A 179 -6.40 3.17 12.92
CA GLN A 179 -6.68 2.38 14.11
C GLN A 179 -5.95 2.89 15.35
N GLU A 180 -4.64 3.15 15.22
CA GLU A 180 -3.83 3.71 16.29
C GLU A 180 -4.26 5.13 16.67
N LEU A 181 -4.60 5.98 15.68
CA LEU A 181 -5.11 7.32 15.93
C LEU A 181 -6.42 7.30 16.74
N SER A 182 -7.34 6.44 16.35
CA SER A 182 -8.61 6.27 17.08
C SER A 182 -8.40 5.81 18.51
N ALA A 183 -7.54 4.81 18.72
CA ALA A 183 -7.24 4.27 20.04
C ALA A 183 -6.55 5.31 20.95
N LEU A 184 -5.54 6.02 20.43
CA LEU A 184 -4.80 7.04 21.17
C LEU A 184 -5.67 8.25 21.48
N TYR A 185 -6.42 8.75 20.49
CA TYR A 185 -7.30 9.90 20.70
C TYR A 185 -8.37 9.58 21.77
N GLY A 186 -9.03 8.42 21.66
CA GLY A 186 -10.04 8.00 22.64
C GLY A 186 -9.47 7.84 24.05
N SER A 187 -8.28 7.24 24.20
CA SER A 187 -7.63 7.07 25.49
C SER A 187 -7.18 8.40 26.08
N PHE A 188 -6.63 9.30 25.27
CA PHE A 188 -6.15 10.60 25.73
C PHE A 188 -7.28 11.57 26.07
N ILE A 189 -8.44 11.50 25.39
CA ILE A 189 -9.67 12.23 25.76
C ILE A 189 -10.19 11.76 27.12
N ALA A 190 -10.08 10.47 27.40
CA ALA A 190 -10.46 9.90 28.70
C ALA A 190 -9.37 10.08 29.79
N GLU A 191 -8.35 10.90 29.52
CA GLU A 191 -7.21 11.15 30.42
C GLU A 191 -6.46 9.87 30.82
N GLN A 192 -6.54 8.83 29.98
CA GLN A 192 -5.82 7.58 30.17
C GLN A 192 -4.44 7.64 29.49
N GLY A 193 -3.59 6.67 29.82
CA GLY A 193 -2.26 6.55 29.23
C GLY A 193 -2.27 6.08 27.78
N ASP A 194 -1.08 5.76 27.24
CA ASP A 194 -0.92 5.15 25.93
C ASP A 194 -1.44 3.69 25.94
N PRO A 195 -2.48 3.34 25.18
CA PRO A 195 -3.04 1.99 25.15
C PRO A 195 -2.26 1.02 24.25
N LEU A 196 -1.29 1.51 23.44
CA LEU A 196 -0.62 0.72 22.43
C LEU A 196 0.57 -0.06 23.00
N ALA A 197 0.57 -1.38 22.81
CA ALA A 197 1.73 -2.20 23.15
C ALA A 197 2.97 -1.82 22.33
N PRO A 198 4.19 -1.90 22.86
CA PRO A 198 5.42 -1.65 22.11
C PRO A 198 5.51 -2.49 20.84
N LEU A 199 6.06 -1.92 19.77
CA LEU A 199 6.35 -2.68 18.55
C LEU A 199 7.62 -3.52 18.75
N PRO A 200 7.59 -4.83 18.42
CA PRO A 200 8.77 -5.68 18.55
C PRO A 200 9.84 -5.36 17.49
N LEU A 201 9.42 -4.79 16.37
CA LEU A 201 10.25 -4.47 15.22
C LEU A 201 9.91 -3.09 14.66
N GLN A 202 10.82 -2.57 13.83
CA GLN A 202 10.61 -1.38 13.03
C GLN A 202 10.85 -1.68 11.55
N TYR A 203 10.40 -0.79 10.66
CA TYR A 203 10.56 -1.00 9.22
C TYR A 203 12.05 -1.15 8.79
N ALA A 204 12.96 -0.44 9.45
CA ALA A 204 14.39 -0.55 9.20
C ALA A 204 14.94 -1.97 9.48
N ASP A 205 14.38 -2.67 10.48
CA ASP A 205 14.74 -4.06 10.78
C ASP A 205 14.33 -5.00 9.64
N TYR A 206 13.09 -4.80 9.13
CA TYR A 206 12.61 -5.51 7.96
C TYR A 206 13.45 -5.23 6.71
N ALA A 207 13.80 -3.97 6.44
CA ALA A 207 14.62 -3.60 5.28
C ALA A 207 16.00 -4.28 5.32
N ALA A 208 16.65 -4.30 6.47
CA ALA A 208 17.94 -4.96 6.66
C ALA A 208 17.83 -6.49 6.53
N TRP A 209 16.76 -7.08 7.09
CA TRP A 209 16.48 -8.51 6.95
C TRP A 209 16.20 -8.89 5.50
N GLN A 210 15.34 -8.14 4.79
CA GLN A 210 14.97 -8.40 3.40
C GLN A 210 16.21 -8.46 2.49
N ARG A 211 17.12 -7.49 2.63
CA ARG A 211 18.36 -7.46 1.84
C ARG A 211 19.23 -8.70 2.08
N ARG A 212 19.44 -9.08 3.34
CA ARG A 212 20.22 -10.28 3.68
C ARG A 212 19.58 -11.56 3.15
N TRP A 213 18.27 -11.67 3.32
CA TRP A 213 17.52 -12.84 2.84
C TRP A 213 17.57 -12.95 1.30
N LEU A 214 17.41 -11.87 0.58
CA LEU A 214 17.51 -11.88 -0.88
C LEU A 214 18.94 -12.21 -1.35
N ALA A 215 19.94 -11.66 -0.69
CA ALA A 215 21.35 -11.94 -0.99
C ALA A 215 21.77 -13.41 -0.70
N SER A 216 20.98 -14.18 0.04
CA SER A 216 21.24 -15.61 0.31
C SER A 216 20.81 -16.55 -0.83
N GLY A 217 20.76 -16.07 -2.08
CA GLY A 217 20.38 -16.86 -3.27
C GLY A 217 18.89 -16.83 -3.59
N GLN A 218 18.09 -16.07 -2.82
CA GLN A 218 16.64 -15.96 -3.10
C GLN A 218 16.33 -15.03 -4.29
N LEU A 219 17.19 -14.02 -4.49
CA LEU A 219 17.04 -13.11 -5.62
C LEU A 219 17.20 -13.85 -6.95
N GLU A 220 18.21 -14.72 -7.05
CA GLU A 220 18.47 -15.54 -8.24
C GLU A 220 17.32 -16.51 -8.51
N LYS A 221 16.80 -17.18 -7.47
CA LYS A 221 15.67 -18.11 -7.60
C LYS A 221 14.41 -17.39 -8.08
N GLN A 222 14.07 -16.25 -7.49
CA GLN A 222 12.93 -15.46 -7.89
C GLN A 222 13.12 -14.88 -9.30
N GLY A 223 14.31 -14.40 -9.61
CA GLY A 223 14.69 -13.92 -10.94
C GLY A 223 14.49 -14.98 -12.02
N ALA A 224 14.96 -16.20 -11.81
CA ALA A 224 14.78 -17.32 -12.72
C ALA A 224 13.30 -17.69 -12.91
N PHE A 225 12.52 -17.68 -11.83
CA PHE A 225 11.07 -17.90 -11.91
C PHE A 225 10.39 -16.85 -12.82
N TRP A 226 10.65 -15.56 -12.57
CA TRP A 226 10.04 -14.48 -13.35
C TRP A 226 10.52 -14.48 -14.80
N GLN A 227 11.79 -14.75 -15.05
CA GLN A 227 12.33 -14.87 -16.39
C GLN A 227 11.62 -15.98 -17.18
N THR A 228 11.38 -17.13 -16.56
CA THR A 228 10.66 -18.24 -17.18
C THR A 228 9.17 -17.90 -17.37
N ASN A 229 8.53 -17.36 -16.36
CA ASN A 229 7.08 -17.07 -16.38
C ASN A 229 6.71 -15.97 -17.38
N LEU A 230 7.58 -14.99 -17.59
CA LEU A 230 7.34 -13.86 -18.48
C LEU A 230 8.02 -14.02 -19.87
N SER A 231 8.74 -15.12 -20.11
CA SER A 231 9.38 -15.37 -21.39
C SER A 231 8.34 -15.44 -22.51
N GLY A 232 8.53 -14.63 -23.58
CA GLY A 232 7.59 -14.54 -24.69
C GLY A 232 6.28 -13.81 -24.41
N ALA A 233 6.07 -13.29 -23.21
CA ALA A 233 4.89 -12.49 -22.91
C ALA A 233 4.88 -11.16 -23.69
N PRO A 234 3.70 -10.65 -24.11
CA PRO A 234 3.62 -9.37 -24.80
C PRO A 234 4.14 -8.24 -23.92
N THR A 235 5.05 -7.43 -24.49
CA THR A 235 5.66 -6.30 -23.78
C THR A 235 4.75 -5.08 -23.70
N LEU A 236 3.73 -5.02 -24.53
CA LEU A 236 2.76 -3.93 -24.60
C LEU A 236 1.35 -4.52 -24.79
N LEU A 237 0.40 -4.00 -24.02
CA LEU A 237 -1.02 -4.26 -24.24
C LEU A 237 -1.56 -3.18 -25.19
N GLU A 238 -1.97 -3.60 -26.38
CA GLU A 238 -2.41 -2.71 -27.47
C GLU A 238 -3.89 -2.33 -27.34
N LEU A 239 -4.21 -1.58 -26.31
CA LEU A 239 -5.57 -1.06 -26.12
C LEU A 239 -5.88 0.06 -27.12
N PRO A 240 -7.12 0.15 -27.64
CA PRO A 240 -7.53 1.27 -28.46
C PRO A 240 -7.46 2.57 -27.65
N THR A 241 -6.87 3.60 -28.20
CA THR A 241 -6.70 4.91 -27.55
C THR A 241 -7.28 6.00 -28.44
N ASP A 242 -7.99 6.97 -27.84
CA ASP A 242 -8.54 8.13 -28.57
C ASP A 242 -7.46 9.10 -29.04
N ARG A 243 -6.28 9.04 -28.42
CA ARG A 243 -5.13 9.90 -28.71
C ARG A 243 -3.84 9.11 -28.65
N PRO A 244 -2.81 9.45 -29.45
CA PRO A 244 -1.51 8.81 -29.38
C PRO A 244 -0.89 9.01 -27.98
N ARG A 245 -0.14 8.03 -27.52
CA ARG A 245 0.60 8.11 -26.24
C ARG A 245 1.66 9.21 -26.34
N PRO A 246 1.70 10.15 -25.38
CA PRO A 246 2.70 11.21 -25.40
C PRO A 246 4.10 10.64 -25.14
N PRO A 247 5.17 11.28 -25.65
CA PRO A 247 6.55 10.85 -25.42
C PRO A 247 6.97 10.92 -23.94
N LYS A 248 6.37 11.81 -23.16
CA LYS A 248 6.54 11.90 -21.69
C LYS A 248 5.25 11.45 -21.02
N GLN A 249 5.35 10.47 -20.11
CA GLN A 249 4.20 9.97 -19.35
C GLN A 249 3.61 11.08 -18.48
N SER A 250 2.29 11.28 -18.55
CA SER A 250 1.54 12.09 -17.59
C SER A 250 1.12 11.23 -16.41
N HIS A 251 1.27 11.76 -15.20
CA HIS A 251 0.76 11.12 -13.97
C HIS A 251 -0.60 11.67 -13.53
N ALA A 252 -1.21 12.55 -14.35
CA ALA A 252 -2.57 13.02 -14.12
C ALA A 252 -3.54 11.84 -14.28
N GLY A 253 -4.40 11.62 -13.29
CA GLY A 253 -5.36 10.53 -13.23
C GLY A 253 -6.69 10.98 -12.69
N ALA A 254 -7.69 10.13 -12.84
CA ALA A 254 -9.02 10.30 -12.26
C ALA A 254 -9.56 8.96 -11.80
N SER A 255 -10.61 8.99 -10.98
CA SER A 255 -11.29 7.79 -10.49
C SER A 255 -12.69 7.72 -11.08
N VAL A 256 -13.07 6.53 -11.53
CA VAL A 256 -14.44 6.20 -11.93
C VAL A 256 -15.01 5.23 -10.93
N GLU A 257 -16.06 5.62 -10.22
CA GLU A 257 -16.73 4.74 -9.27
C GLU A 257 -17.58 3.70 -10.01
N VAL A 258 -17.32 2.41 -9.73
CA VAL A 258 -18.12 1.29 -10.25
C VAL A 258 -18.81 0.58 -9.09
N LYS A 259 -20.15 0.63 -9.05
CA LYS A 259 -20.97 -0.05 -8.05
C LYS A 259 -21.58 -1.32 -8.62
N LEU A 260 -21.21 -2.47 -8.09
CA LEU A 260 -21.89 -3.72 -8.37
C LEU A 260 -23.12 -3.85 -7.46
N GLY A 261 -24.30 -3.96 -8.05
CA GLY A 261 -25.53 -4.19 -7.28
C GLY A 261 -25.49 -5.53 -6.51
N ALA A 262 -26.25 -5.63 -5.41
CA ALA A 262 -26.25 -6.79 -4.53
C ALA A 262 -26.47 -8.13 -5.28
N ALA A 263 -27.41 -8.16 -6.22
CA ALA A 263 -27.72 -9.35 -7.02
C ALA A 263 -26.52 -9.83 -7.85
N LEU A 264 -25.76 -8.91 -8.47
CA LEU A 264 -24.56 -9.25 -9.25
C LEU A 264 -23.44 -9.69 -8.32
N SER A 265 -23.24 -9.01 -7.19
CA SER A 265 -22.25 -9.38 -6.17
C SER A 265 -22.46 -10.81 -5.67
N GLU A 266 -23.71 -11.18 -5.38
CA GLU A 266 -24.04 -12.56 -4.95
C GLU A 266 -23.83 -13.61 -6.07
N ARG A 267 -24.07 -13.23 -7.34
CA ARG A 267 -23.78 -14.11 -8.48
C ARG A 267 -22.27 -14.33 -8.64
N VAL A 268 -21.45 -13.29 -8.49
CA VAL A 268 -19.98 -13.37 -8.53
C VAL A 268 -19.48 -14.29 -7.41
N LYS A 269 -19.97 -14.10 -6.17
CA LYS A 269 -19.60 -14.99 -5.04
C LYS A 269 -19.95 -16.45 -5.31
N ARG A 270 -21.16 -16.72 -5.79
CA ARG A 270 -21.60 -18.10 -6.11
C ARG A 270 -20.78 -18.73 -7.24
N LEU A 271 -20.43 -17.95 -8.27
CA LEU A 271 -19.56 -18.43 -9.36
C LEU A 271 -18.18 -18.80 -8.80
N SER A 272 -17.61 -17.90 -7.99
CA SER A 272 -16.30 -18.13 -7.35
C SER A 272 -16.29 -19.41 -6.51
N GLN A 273 -17.31 -19.60 -5.66
CA GLN A 273 -17.46 -20.79 -4.83
C GLN A 273 -17.60 -22.08 -5.66
N ARG A 274 -18.43 -22.04 -6.73
CA ARG A 274 -18.64 -23.19 -7.63
C ARG A 274 -17.34 -23.69 -8.26
N HIS A 275 -16.44 -22.77 -8.60
CA HIS A 275 -15.16 -23.08 -9.26
C HIS A 275 -13.98 -23.17 -8.29
N GLY A 276 -14.21 -23.02 -6.98
CA GLY A 276 -13.15 -23.07 -5.95
C GLY A 276 -12.09 -21.99 -6.14
N VAL A 277 -12.50 -20.78 -6.55
CA VAL A 277 -11.67 -19.60 -6.74
C VAL A 277 -12.13 -18.45 -5.83
N THR A 278 -11.29 -17.47 -5.62
CA THR A 278 -11.66 -16.26 -4.86
C THR A 278 -12.45 -15.27 -5.73
N PRO A 279 -13.25 -14.36 -5.15
CA PRO A 279 -13.86 -13.26 -5.91
C PRO A 279 -12.84 -12.42 -6.67
N TYR A 280 -11.65 -12.22 -6.10
CA TYR A 280 -10.53 -11.56 -6.79
C TYR A 280 -10.15 -12.28 -8.09
N MET A 281 -9.94 -13.61 -8.06
CA MET A 281 -9.60 -14.39 -9.25
C MET A 281 -10.71 -14.33 -10.31
N THR A 282 -11.97 -14.32 -9.89
CA THR A 282 -13.12 -14.17 -10.79
C THR A 282 -13.13 -12.81 -11.50
N LEU A 283 -12.90 -11.73 -10.73
CA LEU A 283 -12.84 -10.38 -11.29
C LEU A 283 -11.60 -10.20 -12.18
N LEU A 284 -10.46 -10.74 -11.78
CA LEU A 284 -9.23 -10.73 -12.56
C LEU A 284 -9.40 -11.44 -13.91
N SER A 285 -10.02 -12.64 -13.90
CA SER A 285 -10.35 -13.37 -15.14
C SER A 285 -11.27 -12.57 -16.06
N SER A 286 -12.30 -11.95 -15.48
CA SER A 286 -13.25 -11.13 -16.23
C SER A 286 -12.57 -9.90 -16.82
N TRP A 287 -11.69 -9.25 -16.07
CA TRP A 287 -10.92 -8.11 -16.53
C TRP A 287 -9.94 -8.49 -17.65
N ALA A 288 -9.24 -9.62 -17.51
CA ALA A 288 -8.37 -10.14 -18.55
C ALA A 288 -9.14 -10.43 -19.86
N ALA A 289 -10.34 -11.00 -19.76
CA ALA A 289 -11.19 -11.24 -20.94
C ALA A 289 -11.60 -9.94 -21.65
N VAL A 290 -11.90 -8.87 -20.88
CA VAL A 290 -12.18 -7.55 -21.47
C VAL A 290 -10.95 -6.97 -22.15
N LEU A 291 -9.80 -7.02 -21.49
CA LEU A 291 -8.53 -6.51 -22.04
C LEU A 291 -8.12 -7.25 -23.30
N SER A 292 -8.23 -8.58 -23.31
CA SER A 292 -7.97 -9.43 -24.49
C SER A 292 -8.86 -9.05 -25.67
N ARG A 293 -10.16 -8.85 -25.42
CA ARG A 293 -11.13 -8.45 -26.47
C ARG A 293 -10.84 -7.06 -27.03
N LEU A 294 -10.43 -6.12 -26.18
CA LEU A 294 -10.11 -4.75 -26.60
C LEU A 294 -8.77 -4.66 -27.35
N SER A 295 -7.78 -5.44 -26.94
CA SER A 295 -6.43 -5.41 -27.53
C SER A 295 -6.26 -6.37 -28.73
N GLY A 296 -7.16 -7.35 -28.86
CA GLY A 296 -7.01 -8.45 -29.83
C GLY A 296 -5.88 -9.44 -29.46
N GLN A 297 -5.33 -9.37 -28.24
CA GLN A 297 -4.25 -10.25 -27.80
C GLN A 297 -4.81 -11.41 -26.95
N GLU A 298 -4.28 -12.60 -27.17
CA GLU A 298 -4.69 -13.81 -26.43
C GLU A 298 -3.96 -13.97 -25.10
N GLU A 299 -2.88 -13.22 -24.86
CA GLU A 299 -2.15 -13.18 -23.59
C GLU A 299 -2.17 -11.77 -23.02
N VAL A 300 -2.47 -11.68 -21.74
CA VAL A 300 -2.55 -10.41 -21.01
C VAL A 300 -1.71 -10.50 -19.74
N VAL A 301 -0.80 -9.54 -19.55
CA VAL A 301 -0.04 -9.40 -18.31
C VAL A 301 -0.62 -8.26 -17.48
N ILE A 302 -1.08 -8.59 -16.27
CA ILE A 302 -1.71 -7.64 -15.35
C ILE A 302 -0.83 -7.50 -14.11
N GLY A 303 -0.41 -6.26 -13.81
CA GLY A 303 0.24 -5.95 -12.55
C GLY A 303 -0.76 -5.98 -11.40
N SER A 304 -0.53 -6.83 -10.40
CA SER A 304 -1.37 -6.91 -9.21
C SER A 304 -0.58 -6.58 -7.95
N PRO A 305 -1.00 -5.57 -7.16
CA PRO A 305 -0.35 -5.26 -5.90
C PRO A 305 -0.65 -6.35 -4.86
N VAL A 306 0.36 -6.68 -4.05
CA VAL A 306 0.26 -7.56 -2.89
C VAL A 306 0.77 -6.84 -1.65
N ALA A 307 0.14 -7.06 -0.50
CA ALA A 307 0.47 -6.36 0.74
C ALA A 307 1.91 -6.61 1.23
N GLY A 308 2.52 -7.74 0.86
CA GLY A 308 3.90 -8.08 1.24
C GLY A 308 4.11 -8.35 2.73
N ARG A 309 3.02 -8.53 3.49
CA ARG A 309 3.07 -8.78 4.95
C ARG A 309 2.78 -10.24 5.27
N ASN A 310 3.70 -11.12 4.85
CA ASN A 310 3.57 -12.58 5.03
C ASN A 310 3.97 -13.06 6.43
N ARG A 311 4.12 -12.14 7.38
CA ARG A 311 4.59 -12.40 8.75
C ARG A 311 3.80 -11.54 9.72
N THR A 312 3.31 -12.13 10.79
CA THR A 312 2.49 -11.44 11.81
C THR A 312 3.24 -10.30 12.50
N GLU A 313 4.56 -10.45 12.70
CA GLU A 313 5.38 -9.45 13.36
C GLU A 313 5.54 -8.13 12.58
N VAL A 314 5.20 -8.10 11.27
CA VAL A 314 5.22 -6.87 10.45
C VAL A 314 3.83 -6.28 10.19
N GLU A 315 2.76 -6.95 10.61
CA GLU A 315 1.39 -6.52 10.35
C GLU A 315 1.06 -5.17 11.03
N ALA A 316 1.58 -4.95 12.24
CA ALA A 316 1.37 -3.72 13.00
C ALA A 316 2.32 -2.57 12.63
N LEU A 317 3.23 -2.77 11.68
CA LEU A 317 4.18 -1.73 11.27
C LEU A 317 3.58 -0.78 10.23
N ILE A 318 3.93 0.49 10.31
CA ILE A 318 3.80 1.42 9.19
C ILE A 318 5.08 1.34 8.35
N GLY A 319 4.93 1.20 7.03
CA GLY A 319 6.05 1.08 6.10
C GLY A 319 5.61 0.74 4.68
N PHE A 320 6.55 0.70 3.75
CA PHE A 320 6.29 0.37 2.35
C PHE A 320 6.62 -1.11 2.07
N PHE A 321 5.64 -1.97 2.29
CA PHE A 321 5.76 -3.43 2.09
C PHE A 321 5.17 -3.90 0.76
N VAL A 322 4.31 -3.09 0.14
CA VAL A 322 3.61 -3.47 -1.08
C VAL A 322 4.60 -3.82 -2.20
N ASN A 323 4.30 -4.89 -2.92
CA ASN A 323 4.98 -5.27 -4.14
C ASN A 323 3.95 -5.50 -5.25
N THR A 324 4.39 -5.49 -6.50
CA THR A 324 3.54 -5.76 -7.66
C THR A 324 3.97 -7.05 -8.32
N LEU A 325 3.03 -7.97 -8.50
CA LEU A 325 3.23 -9.23 -9.22
C LEU A 325 2.72 -9.08 -10.64
N ALA A 326 3.49 -9.57 -11.62
CA ALA A 326 3.09 -9.62 -13.01
C ALA A 326 2.34 -10.94 -13.28
N LEU A 327 1.02 -10.89 -13.26
CA LEU A 327 0.17 -12.05 -13.51
C LEU A 327 -0.05 -12.19 -15.01
N ARG A 328 0.51 -13.24 -15.61
CA ARG A 328 0.33 -13.59 -17.03
C ARG A 328 -0.87 -14.49 -17.18
N LEU A 329 -1.89 -14.03 -17.88
CA LEU A 329 -3.14 -14.74 -18.12
C LEU A 329 -3.23 -15.13 -19.59
N ASP A 330 -3.36 -16.44 -19.82
CA ASP A 330 -3.50 -17.05 -21.14
C ASP A 330 -4.98 -17.27 -21.46
N LEU A 331 -5.46 -16.60 -22.51
CA LEU A 331 -6.82 -16.68 -23.05
C LEU A 331 -6.84 -17.37 -24.42
N SER A 332 -5.74 -17.94 -24.86
CA SER A 332 -5.64 -18.65 -26.15
C SER A 332 -6.58 -19.85 -26.20
N SER A 333 -6.94 -20.24 -27.43
CA SER A 333 -7.78 -21.40 -27.72
C SER A 333 -9.21 -21.29 -27.18
N GLU A 334 -9.75 -20.07 -27.07
CA GLU A 334 -11.14 -19.81 -26.69
C GLU A 334 -11.60 -20.56 -25.43
N PRO A 335 -10.94 -20.36 -24.28
CA PRO A 335 -11.25 -21.12 -23.07
C PRO A 335 -12.68 -20.85 -22.59
N THR A 336 -13.33 -21.88 -22.08
CA THR A 336 -14.57 -21.72 -21.31
C THR A 336 -14.30 -20.90 -20.04
N VAL A 337 -15.36 -20.31 -19.44
CA VAL A 337 -15.24 -19.58 -18.18
C VAL A 337 -14.58 -20.42 -17.08
N GLY A 338 -14.93 -21.72 -17.00
CA GLY A 338 -14.35 -22.63 -16.02
C GLY A 338 -12.85 -22.88 -16.22
N GLU A 339 -12.43 -23.02 -17.48
CA GLU A 339 -11.00 -23.17 -17.85
C GLU A 339 -10.21 -21.91 -17.56
N LEU A 340 -10.75 -20.73 -17.92
CA LEU A 340 -10.10 -19.45 -17.64
C LEU A 340 -9.93 -19.25 -16.13
N LEU A 341 -10.96 -19.52 -15.33
CA LEU A 341 -10.87 -19.45 -13.87
C LEU A 341 -9.81 -20.41 -13.30
N LYS A 342 -9.70 -21.63 -13.86
CA LYS A 342 -8.67 -22.59 -13.49
C LYS A 342 -7.26 -22.10 -13.85
N ARG A 343 -7.06 -21.55 -15.06
CA ARG A 343 -5.78 -20.94 -15.48
C ARG A 343 -5.41 -19.78 -14.57
N THR A 344 -6.36 -18.90 -14.27
CA THR A 344 -6.14 -17.76 -13.37
C THR A 344 -5.76 -18.22 -11.95
N LYS A 345 -6.42 -19.26 -11.43
CA LYS A 345 -6.07 -19.83 -10.11
C LYS A 345 -4.63 -20.34 -10.06
N ALA A 346 -4.13 -20.93 -11.14
CA ALA A 346 -2.76 -21.43 -11.21
C ALA A 346 -1.71 -20.31 -11.23
N GLN A 347 -2.07 -19.11 -11.69
CA GLN A 347 -1.20 -17.93 -11.74
C GLN A 347 -1.30 -17.03 -10.49
N SER A 348 -2.36 -17.21 -9.68
CA SER A 348 -2.60 -16.38 -8.50
C SER A 348 -1.89 -16.95 -7.27
N PRO A 349 -1.27 -16.11 -6.43
CA PRO A 349 -0.57 -16.53 -5.21
C PRO A 349 -1.51 -17.10 -4.15
#